data_8aed651a155d16ffbc9b6b28bae3ed9b
#
_entry.id   8aed651a155d16ffbc9b6b28bae3ed9b
#
_cell.length_a   1.000
_cell.length_b   1.000
_cell.length_c   1.000
_cell.angle_alpha   90.00
_cell.angle_beta   90.00
_cell.angle_gamma   90.00
#
_symmetry.space_group_name_H-M   'P 1'
#
loop_
_entity.id
_entity.type
_entity.pdbx_description
1 polymer ?
#
loop_
_entity_poly.entity_id
_entity_poly.type
_entity_poly.pdbx_seq_one_letter_code
_entity_poly.pdbx_strand_id
1 'polypeptide(L)'
;MLYANFKADDKKTDGLPEYLNERLKTCTNVYGRILKSKPDRLKTEILLVSSDASLGNEIKQLLCNSNYIDVSKITIVSDKSTLADALEFVLKSIKERANPPTVYVIASHWYREIYDTIETKFNGYQMHFEGALDHRPMEEIVEEKQRETPKKGIEFYKDKAKNKALDLLLNHIFPDKKES
;
A
#
# COMPACT_ATOMS: atom_id res chain seq x y z
N MET A 1 -6.67 0.41 5.94
CA MET A 1 -5.83 -0.78 5.77
C MET A 1 -4.36 -0.37 5.83
N LEU A 2 -3.57 -0.97 6.69
CA LEU A 2 -2.10 -0.83 6.72
C LEU A 2 -1.47 -2.07 6.07
N TYR A 3 -0.75 -1.87 4.97
CA TYR A 3 0.00 -2.92 4.28
C TYR A 3 1.43 -2.96 4.81
N ALA A 4 1.77 -4.01 5.52
CA ALA A 4 2.99 -4.14 6.29
C ALA A 4 3.84 -5.37 5.90
N ASN A 5 3.77 -5.77 4.64
CA ASN A 5 4.65 -6.84 4.15
C ASN A 5 6.10 -6.37 4.04
N PHE A 6 7.02 -7.23 4.45
CA PHE A 6 8.46 -7.07 4.26
C PHE A 6 9.15 -8.44 4.23
N LYS A 7 10.41 -8.49 3.81
CA LYS A 7 11.20 -9.71 3.86
C LYS A 7 11.68 -9.97 5.29
N ALA A 8 11.68 -11.24 5.71
CA ALA A 8 12.24 -11.65 7.01
C ALA A 8 13.71 -11.20 7.15
N ASP A 9 14.47 -11.18 6.05
CA ASP A 9 15.87 -10.76 6.02
C ASP A 9 16.06 -9.24 6.23
N ASP A 10 15.00 -8.43 6.06
CA ASP A 10 15.05 -6.98 6.32
C ASP A 10 14.96 -6.67 7.82
N LYS A 11 14.69 -7.67 8.66
CA LYS A 11 14.62 -7.50 10.11
C LYS A 11 16.02 -7.30 10.67
N LYS A 12 16.37 -6.03 10.93
CA LYS A 12 17.58 -5.68 11.66
C LYS A 12 17.43 -6.11 13.12
N THR A 13 18.55 -6.45 13.76
CA THR A 13 18.61 -6.87 15.18
C THR A 13 17.98 -5.87 16.16
N ASP A 14 17.78 -4.62 15.76
CA ASP A 14 17.37 -3.50 16.63
C ASP A 14 16.01 -2.89 16.29
N GLY A 15 15.07 -3.64 15.68
CA GLY A 15 13.71 -3.18 15.47
C GLY A 15 13.18 -3.31 14.04
N LEU A 16 12.07 -2.64 13.76
CA LEU A 16 11.46 -2.66 12.44
C LEU A 16 12.27 -1.86 11.42
N PRO A 17 12.27 -2.26 10.14
CA PRO A 17 12.86 -1.48 9.05
C PRO A 17 12.29 -0.05 9.01
N GLU A 18 13.13 0.93 8.63
CA GLU A 18 12.76 2.34 8.61
C GLU A 18 11.50 2.61 7.77
N TYR A 19 11.42 2.01 6.57
CA TYR A 19 10.25 2.18 5.69
C TYR A 19 8.95 1.65 6.31
N LEU A 20 9.04 0.63 7.17
CA LEU A 20 7.89 0.12 7.89
C LEU A 20 7.49 1.06 9.03
N ASN A 21 8.45 1.66 9.73
CA ASN A 21 8.19 2.71 10.71
C ASN A 21 7.50 3.91 10.07
N GLU A 22 7.89 4.31 8.86
CA GLU A 22 7.21 5.38 8.12
C GLU A 22 5.76 5.02 7.75
N ARG A 23 5.51 3.76 7.37
CA ARG A 23 4.13 3.26 7.16
C ARG A 23 3.31 3.32 8.46
N LEU A 24 3.91 2.97 9.62
CA LEU A 24 3.25 3.06 10.93
C LEU A 24 2.91 4.51 11.30
N LYS A 25 3.85 5.44 11.14
CA LYS A 25 3.63 6.88 11.36
C LYS A 25 2.50 7.40 10.49
N THR A 26 2.51 7.06 9.20
CA THR A 26 1.47 7.46 8.25
C THR A 26 0.11 6.90 8.68
N CYS A 27 0.05 5.61 9.05
CA CYS A 27 -1.16 4.97 9.56
C CYS A 27 -1.73 5.71 10.78
N THR A 28 -0.88 6.01 11.76
CA THR A 28 -1.26 6.71 12.98
C THR A 28 -1.78 8.11 12.68
N ASN A 29 -1.13 8.85 11.79
CA ASN A 29 -1.54 10.18 11.39
C ASN A 29 -2.91 10.16 10.69
N VAL A 30 -3.11 9.21 9.77
CA VAL A 30 -4.41 9.03 9.07
C VAL A 30 -5.49 8.65 10.06
N TYR A 31 -5.23 7.70 10.94
CA TYR A 31 -6.17 7.28 11.99
C TYR A 31 -6.56 8.46 12.88
N GLY A 32 -5.59 9.22 13.37
CA GLY A 32 -5.82 10.43 14.19
C GLY A 32 -6.63 11.51 13.45
N ARG A 33 -6.36 11.72 12.15
CA ARG A 33 -7.11 12.65 11.29
C ARG A 33 -8.57 12.23 11.15
N ILE A 34 -8.83 10.93 10.91
CA ILE A 34 -10.19 10.39 10.80
C ILE A 34 -10.94 10.55 12.13
N LEU A 35 -10.30 10.22 13.26
CA LEU A 35 -10.92 10.38 14.58
C LEU A 35 -11.32 11.82 14.90
N LYS A 36 -10.54 12.79 14.41
CA LYS A 36 -10.86 14.23 14.60
C LYS A 36 -11.99 14.71 13.71
N SER A 37 -12.11 14.16 12.50
CA SER A 37 -13.02 14.66 11.46
C SER A 37 -14.40 14.01 11.48
N LYS A 38 -14.56 12.83 12.10
CA LYS A 38 -15.83 12.07 12.08
C LYS A 38 -16.42 11.93 13.48
N PRO A 39 -17.75 12.18 13.65
CA PRO A 39 -18.43 11.96 14.92
C PRO A 39 -18.48 10.47 15.32
N ASP A 40 -18.43 9.55 14.35
CA ASP A 40 -18.52 8.09 14.54
C ASP A 40 -17.15 7.44 14.80
N ARG A 41 -16.42 7.93 15.79
CA ARG A 41 -15.07 7.43 16.18
C ARG A 41 -15.05 5.93 16.50
N LEU A 42 -16.16 5.38 16.96
CA LEU A 42 -16.27 3.98 17.38
C LEU A 42 -16.21 2.97 16.22
N LYS A 43 -16.46 3.42 14.98
CA LYS A 43 -16.50 2.54 13.79
C LYS A 43 -15.20 2.51 13.00
N THR A 44 -14.18 3.29 13.39
CA THR A 44 -12.89 3.29 12.70
C THR A 44 -12.05 2.11 13.18
N GLU A 45 -11.60 1.28 12.25
CA GLU A 45 -10.79 0.08 12.49
C GLU A 45 -9.54 0.11 11.63
N ILE A 46 -8.48 -0.55 12.08
CA ILE A 46 -7.25 -0.79 11.33
C ILE A 46 -7.22 -2.25 10.90
N LEU A 47 -7.22 -2.50 9.61
CA LEU A 47 -6.90 -3.79 9.04
C LEU A 47 -5.40 -3.83 8.77
N LEU A 48 -4.67 -4.59 9.56
CA LEU A 48 -3.23 -4.79 9.42
C LEU A 48 -2.98 -6.02 8.56
N VAL A 49 -2.39 -5.82 7.39
CA VAL A 49 -2.05 -6.91 6.46
C VAL A 49 -0.56 -7.17 6.53
N SER A 50 -0.19 -8.41 6.85
CA SER A 50 1.19 -8.88 6.93
C SER A 50 1.28 -10.30 6.37
N SER A 51 2.38 -10.63 5.68
CA SER A 51 2.66 -12.01 5.26
C SER A 51 3.03 -12.92 6.42
N ASP A 52 3.45 -12.35 7.56
CA ASP A 52 3.89 -13.04 8.77
C ASP A 52 3.03 -12.65 9.96
N ALA A 53 2.44 -13.65 10.63
CA ALA A 53 1.59 -13.43 11.79
C ALA A 53 2.37 -12.90 13.02
N SER A 54 3.62 -13.34 13.22
CA SER A 54 4.48 -12.86 14.32
C SER A 54 4.75 -11.37 14.17
N LEU A 55 5.14 -10.97 12.98
CA LEU A 55 5.33 -9.56 12.64
C LEU A 55 4.04 -8.76 12.80
N GLY A 56 2.92 -9.29 12.31
CA GLY A 56 1.62 -8.65 12.48
C GLY A 56 1.32 -8.36 13.96
N ASN A 57 1.63 -9.29 14.85
CA ASN A 57 1.46 -9.11 16.30
C ASN A 57 2.43 -8.04 16.87
N GLU A 58 3.68 -8.04 16.45
CA GLU A 58 4.66 -7.03 16.86
C GLU A 58 4.21 -5.61 16.47
N ILE A 59 3.79 -5.43 15.23
CA ILE A 59 3.25 -4.16 14.73
C ILE A 59 1.98 -3.76 15.49
N LYS A 60 1.10 -4.71 15.75
CA LYS A 60 -0.12 -4.46 16.54
C LYS A 60 0.24 -3.94 17.93
N GLN A 61 1.21 -4.55 18.62
CA GLN A 61 1.68 -4.08 19.92
C GLN A 61 2.28 -2.68 19.85
N LEU A 62 3.07 -2.37 18.82
CA LEU A 62 3.61 -1.03 18.62
C LEU A 62 2.52 0.02 18.41
N LEU A 63 1.49 -0.28 17.61
CA LEU A 63 0.36 0.62 17.41
C LEU A 63 -0.42 0.86 18.71
N CYS A 64 -0.60 -0.16 19.53
CA CYS A 64 -1.28 -0.02 20.83
C CYS A 64 -0.44 0.78 21.84
N ASN A 65 0.83 0.42 22.00
CA ASN A 65 1.69 0.97 23.05
C ASN A 65 2.16 2.39 22.76
N SER A 66 2.56 2.66 21.52
CA SER A 66 3.14 3.95 21.12
C SER A 66 2.09 4.97 20.69
N ASN A 67 0.93 4.53 20.24
CA ASN A 67 -0.07 5.41 19.63
C ASN A 67 -1.44 5.37 20.33
N TYR A 68 -1.55 4.66 21.44
CA TYR A 68 -2.78 4.55 22.25
C TYR A 68 -4.00 4.07 21.44
N ILE A 69 -3.78 3.22 20.43
CA ILE A 69 -4.85 2.64 19.64
C ILE A 69 -5.36 1.40 20.37
N ASP A 70 -6.67 1.35 20.59
CA ASP A 70 -7.31 0.21 21.25
C ASP A 70 -7.05 -1.09 20.47
N VAL A 71 -6.59 -2.13 21.16
CA VAL A 71 -6.27 -3.45 20.60
C VAL A 71 -7.46 -4.08 19.86
N SER A 72 -8.68 -3.80 20.31
CA SER A 72 -9.91 -4.27 19.67
C SER A 72 -10.18 -3.63 18.29
N LYS A 73 -9.50 -2.52 17.99
CA LYS A 73 -9.62 -1.80 16.71
C LYS A 73 -8.66 -2.29 15.65
N ILE A 74 -7.78 -3.25 15.97
CA ILE A 74 -6.77 -3.76 15.05
C ILE A 74 -7.02 -5.22 14.76
N THR A 75 -7.40 -5.51 13.51
CA THR A 75 -7.54 -6.87 12.98
C THR A 75 -6.33 -7.20 12.12
N ILE A 76 -5.71 -8.36 12.36
CA ILE A 76 -4.55 -8.85 11.58
C ILE A 76 -5.05 -9.82 10.51
N VAL A 77 -4.52 -9.66 9.30
CA VAL A 77 -4.67 -10.59 8.17
C VAL A 77 -3.28 -11.01 7.73
N SER A 78 -2.93 -12.26 7.91
CA SER A 78 -1.57 -12.78 7.77
C SER A 78 -1.31 -13.64 6.54
N ASP A 79 -2.28 -13.87 5.68
CA ASP A 79 -2.17 -14.79 4.54
C ASP A 79 -2.13 -14.07 3.16
N LYS A 80 -1.94 -12.76 3.16
CA LYS A 80 -1.91 -11.96 1.93
C LYS A 80 -0.48 -11.54 1.61
N SER A 81 0.06 -12.09 0.53
CA SER A 81 1.45 -11.88 0.11
C SER A 81 1.64 -10.63 -0.75
N THR A 82 0.59 -10.13 -1.40
CA THR A 82 0.65 -8.96 -2.27
C THR A 82 -0.37 -7.89 -1.88
N LEU A 83 -0.12 -6.64 -2.28
CA LEU A 83 -1.09 -5.56 -2.10
C LEU A 83 -2.40 -5.86 -2.86
N ALA A 84 -2.31 -6.49 -4.02
CA ALA A 84 -3.47 -6.89 -4.82
C ALA A 84 -4.38 -7.86 -4.05
N ASP A 85 -3.78 -8.93 -3.47
CA ASP A 85 -4.53 -9.91 -2.68
C ASP A 85 -5.17 -9.27 -1.44
N ALA A 86 -4.44 -8.34 -0.80
CA ALA A 86 -4.95 -7.61 0.34
C ALA A 86 -6.16 -6.72 -0.02
N LEU A 87 -6.09 -6.01 -1.15
CA LEU A 87 -7.18 -5.17 -1.63
C LEU A 87 -8.40 -6.00 -2.06
N GLU A 88 -8.20 -7.14 -2.73
CA GLU A 88 -9.30 -8.04 -3.07
C GLU A 88 -9.98 -8.62 -1.82
N PHE A 89 -9.22 -8.94 -0.78
CA PHE A 89 -9.78 -9.36 0.51
C PHE A 89 -10.64 -8.25 1.13
N VAL A 90 -10.13 -7.01 1.15
CA VAL A 90 -10.88 -5.84 1.65
C VAL A 90 -12.17 -5.66 0.85
N LEU A 91 -12.10 -5.72 -0.49
CA LEU A 91 -13.26 -5.56 -1.35
C LEU A 91 -14.34 -6.61 -1.03
N LYS A 92 -13.95 -7.87 -0.89
CA LYS A 92 -14.88 -8.94 -0.49
C LYS A 92 -15.53 -8.64 0.86
N SER A 93 -14.73 -8.19 1.84
CA SER A 93 -15.20 -7.91 3.21
C SER A 93 -16.18 -6.73 3.28
N ILE A 94 -16.09 -5.75 2.37
CA ILE A 94 -16.95 -4.55 2.37
C ILE A 94 -18.13 -4.67 1.42
N LYS A 95 -18.06 -5.52 0.40
CA LYS A 95 -19.08 -5.68 -0.65
C LYS A 95 -20.45 -6.08 -0.11
N GLU A 96 -20.47 -6.86 0.95
CA GLU A 96 -21.70 -7.38 1.58
C GLU A 96 -22.31 -6.38 2.58
N ARG A 97 -21.67 -5.24 2.82
CA ARG A 97 -22.15 -4.23 3.77
C ARG A 97 -23.14 -3.29 3.10
N ALA A 98 -24.29 -3.08 3.74
CA ALA A 98 -25.32 -2.13 3.26
C ALA A 98 -24.76 -0.69 3.10
N ASN A 99 -23.83 -0.30 3.98
CA ASN A 99 -23.11 0.98 3.94
C ASN A 99 -21.61 0.69 3.90
N PRO A 100 -20.99 0.61 2.72
CA PRO A 100 -19.55 0.34 2.62
C PRO A 100 -18.74 1.47 3.26
N PRO A 101 -17.70 1.12 4.03
CA PRO A 101 -16.86 2.11 4.69
C PRO A 101 -15.94 2.82 3.67
N THR A 102 -15.48 4.03 4.02
CA THR A 102 -14.34 4.64 3.35
C THR A 102 -13.07 3.89 3.74
N VAL A 103 -12.26 3.47 2.77
CA VAL A 103 -11.02 2.72 2.99
C VAL A 103 -9.82 3.60 2.70
N TYR A 104 -8.94 3.76 3.68
CA TYR A 104 -7.63 4.37 3.50
C TYR A 104 -6.59 3.27 3.39
N VAL A 105 -5.86 3.23 2.28
CA VAL A 105 -4.81 2.25 2.01
C VAL A 105 -3.47 2.89 2.31
N ILE A 106 -2.75 2.39 3.32
CA ILE A 106 -1.45 2.89 3.72
C ILE A 106 -0.39 1.88 3.31
N ALA A 107 0.53 2.30 2.45
CA ALA A 107 1.67 1.53 1.97
C ALA A 107 2.81 2.50 1.61
N SER A 108 4.00 2.02 1.21
CA SER A 108 5.03 2.91 0.67
C SER A 108 4.55 3.63 -0.58
N HIS A 109 5.00 4.85 -0.79
CA HIS A 109 4.50 5.74 -1.86
C HIS A 109 4.60 5.12 -3.27
N TRP A 110 5.61 4.31 -3.53
CA TRP A 110 5.81 3.66 -4.83
C TRP A 110 4.76 2.58 -5.15
N TYR A 111 3.99 2.09 -4.15
CA TYR A 111 2.84 1.20 -4.37
C TYR A 111 1.66 1.90 -5.07
N ARG A 112 1.71 3.22 -5.22
CA ARG A 112 0.67 4.01 -5.88
C ARG A 112 0.34 3.49 -7.27
N GLU A 113 1.35 3.15 -8.07
CA GLU A 113 1.15 2.61 -9.42
C GLU A 113 0.36 1.29 -9.41
N ILE A 114 0.65 0.43 -8.42
CA ILE A 114 -0.05 -0.86 -8.25
C ILE A 114 -1.48 -0.60 -7.79
N TYR A 115 -1.66 0.29 -6.81
CA TYR A 115 -2.97 0.68 -6.32
C TYR A 115 -3.87 1.22 -7.44
N ASP A 116 -3.39 2.17 -8.25
CA ASP A 116 -4.15 2.79 -9.33
C ASP A 116 -4.61 1.75 -10.39
N THR A 117 -3.79 0.71 -10.63
CA THR A 117 -4.15 -0.38 -11.54
C THR A 117 -5.32 -1.21 -11.01
N ILE A 118 -5.45 -1.32 -9.69
CA ILE A 118 -6.46 -2.14 -9.01
C ILE A 118 -7.69 -1.31 -8.67
N GLU A 119 -7.53 -0.02 -8.40
CA GLU A 119 -8.60 0.90 -7.97
C GLU A 119 -9.82 0.87 -8.92
N THR A 120 -9.58 0.69 -10.21
CA THR A 120 -10.65 0.58 -11.22
C THR A 120 -11.64 -0.55 -10.93
N LYS A 121 -11.22 -1.60 -10.20
CA LYS A 121 -12.08 -2.71 -9.77
C LYS A 121 -13.00 -2.34 -8.59
N PHE A 122 -12.73 -1.20 -7.93
CA PHE A 122 -13.45 -0.71 -6.75
C PHE A 122 -14.48 0.38 -7.08
N ASN A 123 -14.96 0.43 -8.32
CA ASN A 123 -15.98 1.39 -8.73
C ASN A 123 -17.19 1.35 -7.79
N GLY A 124 -17.53 2.52 -7.23
CA GLY A 124 -18.63 2.67 -6.25
C GLY A 124 -18.20 2.62 -4.78
N TYR A 125 -16.91 2.39 -4.49
CA TYR A 125 -16.35 2.45 -3.15
C TYR A 125 -15.48 3.70 -2.98
N GLN A 126 -15.52 4.29 -1.79
CA GLN A 126 -14.64 5.41 -1.44
C GLN A 126 -13.30 4.84 -0.95
N MET A 127 -12.28 4.95 -1.77
CA MET A 127 -10.93 4.49 -1.46
C MET A 127 -9.92 5.63 -1.60
N HIS A 128 -8.95 5.69 -0.68
CA HIS A 128 -7.90 6.69 -0.67
C HIS A 128 -6.55 6.00 -0.42
N PHE A 129 -5.55 6.35 -1.22
CA PHE A 129 -4.18 5.87 -1.02
C PHE A 129 -3.36 6.94 -0.30
N GLU A 130 -2.73 6.54 0.80
CA GLU A 130 -1.84 7.36 1.60
C GLU A 130 -0.43 6.75 1.56
N GLY A 131 0.45 7.36 0.78
CA GLY A 131 1.82 6.88 0.56
C GLY A 131 2.73 7.26 1.72
N ALA A 132 3.33 6.28 2.38
CA ALA A 132 4.41 6.49 3.32
C ALA A 132 5.75 6.67 2.59
N LEU A 133 6.66 7.45 3.16
CA LEU A 133 8.01 7.59 2.65
C LEU A 133 8.76 6.24 2.69
N ASP A 134 9.60 6.04 1.71
CA ASP A 134 10.44 4.85 1.60
C ASP A 134 11.80 5.28 1.06
N HIS A 135 12.79 5.29 1.93
CA HIS A 135 14.15 5.78 1.64
C HIS A 135 15.13 4.67 1.25
N ARG A 136 14.60 3.45 1.00
CA ARG A 136 15.45 2.34 0.54
C ARG A 136 16.09 2.64 -0.81
N PRO A 137 17.22 2.01 -1.11
CA PRO A 137 17.81 2.03 -2.44
C PRO A 137 16.80 1.60 -3.51
N MET A 138 16.89 2.20 -4.69
CA MET A 138 15.95 1.93 -5.78
C MET A 138 15.95 0.47 -6.20
N GLU A 139 17.08 -0.20 -6.09
CA GLU A 139 17.26 -1.62 -6.41
C GLU A 139 16.35 -2.51 -5.54
N GLU A 140 16.30 -2.25 -4.24
CA GLU A 140 15.45 -2.99 -3.30
C GLU A 140 13.96 -2.75 -3.58
N ILE A 141 13.60 -1.50 -3.90
CA ILE A 141 12.22 -1.13 -4.27
C ILE A 141 11.83 -1.84 -5.58
N VAL A 142 12.72 -1.90 -6.56
CA VAL A 142 12.46 -2.57 -7.84
C VAL A 142 12.25 -4.07 -7.65
N GLU A 143 13.05 -4.72 -6.81
CA GLU A 143 12.87 -6.13 -6.48
C GLU A 143 11.52 -6.40 -5.80
N GLU A 144 11.10 -5.52 -4.89
CA GLU A 144 9.78 -5.64 -4.23
C GLU A 144 8.65 -5.41 -5.23
N LYS A 145 8.75 -4.40 -6.10
CA LYS A 145 7.79 -4.17 -7.20
C LYS A 145 7.63 -5.40 -8.10
N GLN A 146 8.72 -6.07 -8.44
CA GLN A 146 8.67 -7.27 -9.28
C GLN A 146 7.92 -8.42 -8.60
N ARG A 147 8.05 -8.57 -7.28
CA ARG A 147 7.32 -9.59 -6.51
C ARG A 147 5.83 -9.27 -6.36
N GLU A 148 5.51 -8.01 -6.19
CA GLU A 148 4.14 -7.52 -6.07
C GLU A 148 3.37 -7.57 -7.40
N THR A 149 4.08 -7.57 -8.53
CA THR A 149 3.46 -7.54 -9.85
C THR A 149 3.13 -8.98 -10.29
N PRO A 150 1.87 -9.32 -10.57
CA PRO A 150 1.51 -10.63 -11.11
C PRO A 150 2.34 -10.95 -12.36
N LYS A 151 2.76 -12.22 -12.54
CA LYS A 151 3.61 -12.63 -13.68
C LYS A 151 3.09 -12.16 -15.05
N LYS A 152 1.78 -12.09 -15.21
CA LYS A 152 1.13 -11.49 -16.41
C LYS A 152 1.31 -9.96 -16.51
N GLY A 153 1.54 -9.27 -15.39
CA GLY A 153 1.82 -7.84 -15.37
C GLY A 153 3.26 -7.49 -15.70
N ILE A 154 4.21 -8.40 -15.50
CA ILE A 154 5.64 -8.17 -15.86
C ILE A 154 5.79 -7.96 -17.37
N GLU A 155 5.05 -8.71 -18.20
CA GLU A 155 5.03 -8.49 -19.65
C GLU A 155 4.42 -7.11 -20.00
N PHE A 156 3.33 -6.74 -19.35
CA PHE A 156 2.69 -5.43 -19.53
C PHE A 156 3.62 -4.26 -19.18
N TYR A 157 4.37 -4.37 -18.07
CA TYR A 157 5.32 -3.32 -17.68
C TYR A 157 6.57 -3.30 -18.57
N LYS A 158 7.03 -4.46 -19.05
CA LYS A 158 8.12 -4.54 -20.05
C LYS A 158 7.70 -3.86 -21.35
N ASP A 159 6.47 -4.08 -21.80
CA ASP A 159 5.94 -3.44 -23.01
C ASP A 159 5.73 -1.94 -22.81
N LYS A 160 5.23 -1.52 -21.64
CA LYS A 160 5.04 -0.10 -21.32
C LYS A 160 6.39 0.64 -21.18
N ALA A 161 7.39 0.03 -20.56
CA ALA A 161 8.74 0.57 -20.46
C ALA A 161 9.42 0.61 -21.83
N LYS A 162 9.22 -0.40 -22.66
CA LYS A 162 9.73 -0.48 -24.03
C LYS A 162 9.10 0.58 -24.93
N ASN A 163 7.78 0.76 -24.82
CA ASN A 163 7.05 1.79 -25.57
C ASN A 163 7.47 3.21 -25.13
N LYS A 164 7.61 3.45 -23.81
CA LYS A 164 8.09 4.74 -23.31
C LYS A 164 9.54 5.05 -23.72
N ALA A 165 10.41 4.03 -23.73
CA ALA A 165 11.78 4.17 -24.25
C ALA A 165 11.79 4.40 -25.76
N LEU A 166 10.89 3.76 -26.50
CA LEU A 166 10.69 3.97 -27.94
C LEU A 166 10.18 5.38 -28.25
N ASP A 167 9.19 5.87 -27.50
CA ASP A 167 8.65 7.22 -27.62
C ASP A 167 9.72 8.29 -27.33
N LEU A 168 10.55 8.08 -26.30
CA LEU A 168 11.67 8.96 -25.99
C LEU A 168 12.73 8.97 -27.11
N LEU A 169 13.05 7.80 -27.70
CA LEU A 169 13.95 7.67 -28.82
C LEU A 169 13.38 8.32 -30.07
N LEU A 170 12.10 8.11 -30.37
CA LEU A 170 11.43 8.71 -31.53
C LEU A 170 11.37 10.24 -31.42
N ASN A 171 11.05 10.77 -30.25
CA ASN A 171 11.05 12.21 -30.00
C ASN A 171 12.45 12.84 -30.07
N HIS A 172 13.49 12.04 -29.79
CA HIS A 172 14.87 12.51 -29.90
C HIS A 172 15.37 12.50 -31.37
N ILE A 173 14.93 11.50 -32.16
CA ILE A 173 15.34 11.32 -33.56
C ILE A 173 14.49 12.20 -34.50
N PHE A 174 13.21 12.39 -34.17
CA PHE A 174 12.26 13.20 -34.93
C PHE A 174 11.63 14.26 -34.01
N PRO A 175 12.38 15.32 -33.67
CA PRO A 175 11.77 16.43 -32.94
C PRO A 175 10.67 17.04 -33.81
N ASP A 176 9.45 17.13 -33.25
CA ASP A 176 8.33 17.78 -33.93
C ASP A 176 8.77 19.13 -34.50
N LYS A 177 8.75 19.24 -35.82
CA LYS A 177 8.82 20.54 -36.48
C LYS A 177 7.56 21.30 -36.08
N LYS A 178 7.68 22.19 -35.07
CA LYS A 178 6.68 23.23 -34.85
C LYS A 178 6.58 24.01 -36.14
N GLU A 179 5.47 23.83 -36.82
CA GLU A 179 5.11 24.70 -37.95
C GLU A 179 5.05 26.15 -37.45
N SER A 180 5.80 26.98 -38.14
CA SER A 180 5.85 28.45 -37.99
C SER A 180 4.60 29.06 -38.60
#